data_a9575b4ee1b3f5b3412ca21ac47f957f
#
_entry.id   a9575b4ee1b3f5b3412ca21ac47f957f
#
_cell.length_a   1.000
_cell.length_b   1.000
_cell.length_c   1.000
_cell.angle_alpha   90.00
_cell.angle_beta   90.00
_cell.angle_gamma   90.00
#
_symmetry.space_group_name_H-M   'P 1'
#
loop_
_entity.id
_entity.type
_entity.pdbx_description
1 polymer ?
#
loop_
_entity_poly.entity_id
_entity_poly.type
_entity_poly.pdbx_seq_one_letter_code
_entity_poly.pdbx_strand_id
1 'polypeptide(L)'
;MAVALIATFMMLTVVPKYSLASAEALDINNTEQLKKYVDDYFAKEMDTYHIPGAAITFVKDGKALFSAGYGYADLDKKTKVDPNDTVFRIGSVTKTFTATAIMQLYEQRKIDLNADINEYLKGFKIHGLNNKPVTVSNLLTHTAGFDEYYEDLSAKPEPLQQFMKTHAPAMINEPGVESLYSNYGYALLGYIVESVSGETYDQYIQNHILNPLGMKTATLHKNENDHIASSYAYDAAKQTYTKQPYVITDNYAPAGNLSMKIPDMDPYMMAQLQSGSYHNALLKDETSQLMQAKHFSKDPSLSGFGFGLWEDIPRQHRAVMHGGTVDGFRTWMYLIPEEKLGFTIFTNGSNGHALNQAFIDDFNKHFYPVAPVNNTAKLNLSEEAMKPYTGTFISTRYFHYGIGRFGPKISPPATTVIEATGPSELKVTSGSHVQTFVAERENMFVEKNGSDRLFYYKTAKGDLHFTLSSYPMSSYERQTSAIPALASGIALVLIIILSTIILIISALIGMFKKDAKSTTKPIRRVALIANILYIVTLPLAFTYWNDLFGAAPTPWKIALYTAAIAFVLYIIVALMWVSLIKRKSVNGWVKFGYIIPTIAGLLLTPYMIYWNLVGKFVLSVM
;
A
#
# COMPACT_ATOMS: atom_id res chain seq x y z
N MET A 1 -50.46 68.28 29.04
CA MET A 1 -51.17 67.00 29.01
C MET A 1 -51.18 66.51 27.58
N ALA A 2 -50.24 65.58 27.24
CA ALA A 2 -50.18 65.00 25.91
C ALA A 2 -50.13 63.45 26.10
N VAL A 3 -51.14 62.80 25.60
CA VAL A 3 -51.28 61.36 25.56
C VAL A 3 -50.63 60.89 24.26
N ALA A 4 -49.54 60.16 24.36
CA ALA A 4 -48.91 59.56 23.19
C ALA A 4 -49.47 58.14 22.95
N LEU A 5 -50.14 57.96 21.79
CA LEU A 5 -50.52 56.66 21.28
C LEU A 5 -49.28 55.96 20.72
N ILE A 6 -48.93 54.81 21.28
CA ILE A 6 -47.97 53.89 20.68
C ILE A 6 -48.72 52.90 19.80
N ALA A 7 -48.63 53.06 18.49
CA ALA A 7 -49.13 52.10 17.52
C ALA A 7 -47.99 51.04 17.30
N THR A 8 -48.20 49.84 17.84
CA THR A 8 -47.30 48.70 17.60
C THR A 8 -47.59 48.12 16.23
N PHE A 9 -46.69 48.35 15.27
CA PHE A 9 -46.74 47.75 13.94
C PHE A 9 -46.20 46.32 14.05
N MET A 10 -47.10 45.33 14.08
CA MET A 10 -46.73 43.95 13.91
C MET A 10 -46.36 43.71 12.43
N MET A 11 -45.07 43.79 12.10
CA MET A 11 -44.56 43.21 10.86
C MET A 11 -44.60 41.69 10.98
N LEU A 12 -45.55 41.04 10.34
CA LEU A 12 -45.50 39.65 10.00
C LEU A 12 -44.33 39.46 9.01
N THR A 13 -43.17 39.11 9.51
CA THR A 13 -42.11 38.55 8.66
C THR A 13 -42.58 37.18 8.21
N VAL A 14 -43.11 37.09 7.02
CA VAL A 14 -43.22 35.83 6.28
C VAL A 14 -41.80 35.40 5.97
N VAL A 15 -41.22 34.56 6.83
CA VAL A 15 -40.02 33.83 6.51
C VAL A 15 -40.42 32.82 5.41
N PRO A 16 -39.89 32.94 4.19
CA PRO A 16 -40.17 31.92 3.20
C PRO A 16 -39.62 30.64 3.78
N LYS A 17 -40.47 29.65 4.06
CA LYS A 17 -40.05 28.27 4.23
C LYS A 17 -39.42 27.88 2.89
N TYR A 18 -38.11 28.02 2.79
CA TYR A 18 -37.36 27.23 1.81
C TYR A 18 -37.59 25.78 2.23
N SER A 19 -38.59 25.15 1.65
CA SER A 19 -38.62 23.71 1.50
C SER A 19 -37.34 23.39 0.73
N LEU A 20 -36.36 22.88 1.43
CA LEU A 20 -35.33 22.05 0.78
C LEU A 20 -36.14 20.90 0.19
N ALA A 21 -36.61 21.07 -1.06
CA ALA A 21 -37.04 19.94 -1.84
C ALA A 21 -35.87 18.97 -1.79
N SER A 22 -36.01 17.85 -1.09
CA SER A 22 -35.13 16.73 -1.26
C SER A 22 -35.14 16.48 -2.76
N ALA A 23 -33.99 16.64 -3.41
CA ALA A 23 -33.89 16.27 -4.81
C ALA A 23 -34.44 14.84 -4.89
N GLU A 24 -35.46 14.66 -5.73
CA GLU A 24 -36.07 13.35 -5.92
C GLU A 24 -34.95 12.40 -6.34
N ALA A 25 -34.84 11.26 -5.66
CA ALA A 25 -33.79 10.29 -5.98
C ALA A 25 -33.92 9.90 -7.45
N LEU A 26 -32.80 9.87 -8.16
CA LEU A 26 -32.78 9.38 -9.53
C LEU A 26 -33.13 7.89 -9.55
N ASP A 27 -33.90 7.47 -10.57
CA ASP A 27 -34.27 6.06 -10.72
C ASP A 27 -33.15 5.29 -11.44
N ILE A 28 -32.48 4.39 -10.73
CA ILE A 28 -31.43 3.53 -11.26
C ILE A 28 -31.92 2.59 -12.39
N ASN A 29 -33.24 2.32 -12.46
CA ASN A 29 -33.83 1.50 -13.50
C ASN A 29 -34.10 2.29 -14.79
N ASN A 30 -34.04 3.62 -14.73
CA ASN A 30 -34.16 4.47 -15.91
C ASN A 30 -32.77 4.65 -16.56
N THR A 31 -32.45 3.80 -17.53
CA THR A 31 -31.14 3.80 -18.21
C THR A 31 -30.82 5.14 -18.89
N GLU A 32 -31.80 5.85 -19.44
CA GLU A 32 -31.58 7.16 -20.08
C GLU A 32 -31.21 8.23 -19.03
N GLN A 33 -31.91 8.23 -17.90
CA GLN A 33 -31.63 9.13 -16.80
C GLN A 33 -30.24 8.83 -16.18
N LEU A 34 -29.93 7.55 -15.97
CA LEU A 34 -28.62 7.13 -15.48
C LEU A 34 -27.51 7.54 -16.46
N LYS A 35 -27.70 7.28 -17.76
CA LYS A 35 -26.71 7.66 -18.76
C LYS A 35 -26.49 9.17 -18.82
N LYS A 36 -27.57 9.95 -18.80
CA LYS A 36 -27.46 11.40 -18.77
C LYS A 36 -26.71 11.90 -17.54
N TYR A 37 -27.00 11.35 -16.35
CA TYR A 37 -26.28 11.67 -15.12
C TYR A 37 -24.78 11.40 -15.27
N VAL A 38 -24.41 10.23 -15.82
CA VAL A 38 -23.02 9.84 -16.03
C VAL A 38 -22.33 10.77 -17.04
N ASP A 39 -23.00 11.08 -18.16
CA ASP A 39 -22.47 12.00 -19.18
C ASP A 39 -22.20 13.39 -18.58
N ASP A 40 -23.15 13.94 -17.81
CA ASP A 40 -23.04 15.26 -17.16
C ASP A 40 -21.88 15.26 -16.12
N TYR A 41 -21.74 14.16 -15.35
CA TYR A 41 -20.67 14.03 -14.36
C TYR A 41 -19.29 14.05 -15.01
N PHE A 42 -19.05 13.17 -16.00
CA PHE A 42 -17.74 13.12 -16.65
C PHE A 42 -17.41 14.37 -17.45
N ALA A 43 -18.40 14.99 -18.09
CA ALA A 43 -18.21 16.25 -18.80
C ALA A 43 -17.72 17.37 -17.89
N LYS A 44 -18.13 17.38 -16.61
CA LYS A 44 -17.76 18.40 -15.63
C LYS A 44 -16.49 18.05 -14.87
N GLU A 45 -16.40 16.82 -14.36
CA GLU A 45 -15.41 16.48 -13.34
C GLU A 45 -14.07 16.04 -13.93
N MET A 46 -13.99 15.60 -15.18
CA MET A 46 -12.72 15.23 -15.80
C MET A 46 -11.73 16.39 -15.84
N ASP A 47 -12.19 17.59 -16.13
CA ASP A 47 -11.35 18.79 -16.11
C ASP A 47 -10.92 19.15 -14.68
N THR A 48 -11.83 19.04 -13.71
CA THR A 48 -11.57 19.30 -12.28
C THR A 48 -10.47 18.40 -11.75
N TYR A 49 -10.48 17.12 -12.12
CA TYR A 49 -9.49 16.13 -11.67
C TYR A 49 -8.32 15.95 -12.63
N HIS A 50 -8.27 16.70 -13.74
CA HIS A 50 -7.24 16.61 -14.77
C HIS A 50 -7.10 15.17 -15.32
N ILE A 51 -8.20 14.59 -15.79
CA ILE A 51 -8.24 13.25 -16.38
C ILE A 51 -8.35 13.37 -17.91
N PRO A 52 -7.34 12.88 -18.67
CA PRO A 52 -7.36 12.99 -20.12
C PRO A 52 -8.46 12.15 -20.79
N GLY A 53 -8.68 10.95 -20.30
CA GLY A 53 -9.65 10.02 -20.84
C GLY A 53 -10.22 9.07 -19.80
N ALA A 54 -11.48 8.70 -19.98
CA ALA A 54 -12.20 7.77 -19.11
C ALA A 54 -13.15 6.89 -19.92
N ALA A 55 -13.45 5.70 -19.38
CA ALA A 55 -14.52 4.85 -19.85
C ALA A 55 -15.27 4.28 -18.64
N ILE A 56 -16.58 4.09 -18.79
CA ILE A 56 -17.44 3.52 -17.75
C ILE A 56 -18.43 2.54 -18.36
N THR A 57 -18.76 1.48 -17.63
CA THR A 57 -19.84 0.55 -17.98
C THR A 57 -20.70 0.24 -16.78
N PHE A 58 -21.98 -0.03 -17.02
CA PHE A 58 -22.96 -0.42 -16.01
C PHE A 58 -23.63 -1.72 -16.37
N VAL A 59 -23.82 -2.58 -15.38
CA VAL A 59 -24.63 -3.81 -15.48
C VAL A 59 -25.67 -3.83 -14.38
N LYS A 60 -26.89 -4.31 -14.70
CA LYS A 60 -27.95 -4.51 -13.72
C LYS A 60 -28.82 -5.71 -14.14
N ASP A 61 -29.23 -6.53 -13.16
CA ASP A 61 -30.13 -7.67 -13.35
C ASP A 61 -29.75 -8.58 -14.53
N GLY A 62 -28.45 -8.82 -14.69
CA GLY A 62 -27.88 -9.69 -15.72
C GLY A 62 -27.88 -9.09 -17.12
N LYS A 63 -27.95 -7.78 -17.25
CA LYS A 63 -27.87 -7.04 -18.52
C LYS A 63 -26.83 -5.92 -18.42
N ALA A 64 -26.06 -5.74 -19.50
CA ALA A 64 -25.32 -4.51 -19.71
C ALA A 64 -26.31 -3.38 -20.03
N LEU A 65 -26.23 -2.27 -19.30
CA LEU A 65 -27.10 -1.11 -19.52
C LEU A 65 -26.53 -0.20 -20.61
N PHE A 66 -25.27 0.18 -20.46
CA PHE A 66 -24.50 0.94 -21.45
C PHE A 66 -23.03 0.95 -21.09
N SER A 67 -22.19 1.24 -22.10
CA SER A 67 -20.79 1.64 -21.93
C SER A 67 -20.58 3.01 -22.59
N ALA A 68 -19.75 3.86 -21.98
CA ALA A 68 -19.46 5.20 -22.48
C ALA A 68 -17.97 5.52 -22.38
N GLY A 69 -17.47 6.31 -23.32
CA GLY A 69 -16.08 6.79 -23.35
C GLY A 69 -16.04 8.31 -23.41
N TYR A 70 -15.09 8.92 -22.68
CA TYR A 70 -14.96 10.36 -22.54
C TYR A 70 -13.51 10.78 -22.74
N GLY A 71 -13.31 11.98 -23.30
CA GLY A 71 -11.98 12.56 -23.50
C GLY A 71 -11.14 11.80 -24.52
N TYR A 72 -9.84 11.64 -24.20
CA TYR A 72 -8.83 11.16 -25.15
C TYR A 72 -8.08 9.93 -24.62
N ALA A 73 -8.00 8.92 -25.45
CA ALA A 73 -7.14 7.75 -25.25
C ALA A 73 -5.66 8.11 -25.48
N ASP A 74 -5.38 9.05 -26.40
CA ASP A 74 -4.03 9.58 -26.66
C ASP A 74 -4.14 11.09 -26.90
N LEU A 75 -3.51 11.91 -26.03
CA LEU A 75 -3.53 13.37 -26.15
C LEU A 75 -2.73 13.87 -27.34
N ASP A 76 -1.60 13.22 -27.63
CA ASP A 76 -0.69 13.66 -28.71
C ASP A 76 -1.33 13.44 -30.08
N LYS A 77 -1.97 12.29 -30.25
CA LYS A 77 -2.69 11.91 -31.46
C LYS A 77 -4.12 12.43 -31.52
N LYS A 78 -4.63 13.01 -30.44
CA LYS A 78 -6.03 13.43 -30.26
C LYS A 78 -7.04 12.28 -30.53
N THR A 79 -6.64 11.05 -30.22
CA THR A 79 -7.51 9.88 -30.36
C THR A 79 -8.52 9.89 -29.23
N LYS A 80 -9.82 9.90 -29.55
CA LYS A 80 -10.90 9.83 -28.57
C LYS A 80 -10.96 8.45 -27.92
N VAL A 81 -11.48 8.40 -26.68
CA VAL A 81 -11.84 7.13 -26.06
C VAL A 81 -13.07 6.56 -26.76
N ASP A 82 -12.93 5.39 -27.33
CA ASP A 82 -14.05 4.58 -27.84
C ASP A 82 -14.23 3.39 -26.88
N PRO A 83 -15.37 3.25 -26.19
CA PRO A 83 -15.56 2.16 -25.23
C PRO A 83 -15.48 0.78 -25.89
N ASN A 84 -15.78 0.66 -27.20
CA ASN A 84 -15.75 -0.61 -27.93
C ASN A 84 -14.39 -0.93 -28.54
N ASP A 85 -13.43 0.01 -28.48
CA ASP A 85 -12.14 -0.17 -29.15
C ASP A 85 -10.93 0.15 -28.28
N THR A 86 -11.03 1.15 -27.39
CA THR A 86 -9.92 1.54 -26.52
C THR A 86 -9.66 0.52 -25.43
N VAL A 87 -8.43 0.02 -25.36
CA VAL A 87 -7.97 -0.92 -24.33
C VAL A 87 -7.35 -0.15 -23.17
N PHE A 88 -7.73 -0.48 -21.95
CA PHE A 88 -7.16 0.05 -20.72
C PHE A 88 -6.50 -1.06 -19.91
N ARG A 89 -5.47 -0.71 -19.14
CA ARG A 89 -4.93 -1.57 -18.10
C ARG A 89 -5.78 -1.43 -16.83
N ILE A 90 -6.20 -2.57 -16.27
CA ILE A 90 -7.07 -2.55 -15.08
C ILE A 90 -6.29 -2.64 -13.77
N GLY A 91 -4.97 -2.82 -13.83
CA GLY A 91 -4.12 -2.90 -12.65
C GLY A 91 -4.62 -3.95 -11.66
N SER A 92 -4.63 -3.60 -10.39
CA SER A 92 -4.95 -4.54 -9.31
C SER A 92 -6.38 -5.12 -9.32
N VAL A 93 -7.30 -4.64 -10.15
CA VAL A 93 -8.58 -5.34 -10.36
C VAL A 93 -8.33 -6.76 -10.89
N THR A 94 -7.18 -7.03 -11.53
CA THR A 94 -6.68 -8.37 -11.86
C THR A 94 -6.75 -9.34 -10.68
N LYS A 95 -6.54 -8.85 -9.46
CA LYS A 95 -6.56 -9.69 -8.24
C LYS A 95 -7.91 -10.37 -8.01
N THR A 96 -8.99 -9.76 -8.45
CA THR A 96 -10.32 -10.37 -8.33
C THR A 96 -10.42 -11.62 -9.21
N PHE A 97 -9.79 -11.61 -10.39
CA PHE A 97 -9.70 -12.77 -11.28
C PHE A 97 -8.83 -13.89 -10.66
N THR A 98 -7.69 -13.52 -10.05
CA THR A 98 -6.86 -14.48 -9.32
C THR A 98 -7.61 -15.11 -8.15
N ALA A 99 -8.34 -14.30 -7.37
CA ALA A 99 -9.19 -14.80 -6.29
C ALA A 99 -10.29 -15.73 -6.82
N THR A 100 -10.93 -15.39 -7.95
CA THR A 100 -11.92 -16.25 -8.61
C THR A 100 -11.31 -17.60 -9.00
N ALA A 101 -10.09 -17.62 -9.56
CA ALA A 101 -9.38 -18.85 -9.88
C ALA A 101 -9.13 -19.74 -8.64
N ILE A 102 -8.71 -19.14 -7.54
CA ILE A 102 -8.56 -19.85 -6.24
C ILE A 102 -9.91 -20.40 -5.77
N MET A 103 -10.98 -19.62 -5.87
CA MET A 103 -12.31 -20.04 -5.43
C MET A 103 -12.88 -21.16 -6.32
N GLN A 104 -12.56 -21.19 -7.62
CA GLN A 104 -12.87 -22.33 -8.50
C GLN A 104 -12.14 -23.60 -8.06
N LEU A 105 -10.86 -23.51 -7.72
CA LEU A 105 -10.08 -24.65 -7.21
C LEU A 105 -10.57 -25.10 -5.82
N TYR A 106 -11.05 -24.17 -4.99
CA TYR A 106 -11.72 -24.47 -3.72
C TYR A 106 -13.03 -25.26 -3.96
N GLU A 107 -13.90 -24.83 -4.89
CA GLU A 107 -15.11 -25.60 -5.26
C GLU A 107 -14.79 -27.01 -5.74
N GLN A 108 -13.69 -27.17 -6.46
CA GLN A 108 -13.18 -28.47 -6.90
C GLN A 108 -12.55 -29.29 -5.79
N ARG A 109 -12.51 -28.78 -4.54
CA ARG A 109 -11.84 -29.41 -3.38
C ARG A 109 -10.35 -29.68 -3.59
N LYS A 110 -9.70 -28.91 -4.46
CA LYS A 110 -8.26 -28.98 -4.70
C LYS A 110 -7.47 -28.05 -3.79
N ILE A 111 -8.14 -27.04 -3.24
CA ILE A 111 -7.59 -26.08 -2.27
C ILE A 111 -8.48 -26.04 -1.03
N ASP A 112 -7.85 -26.02 0.15
CA ASP A 112 -8.48 -25.62 1.41
C ASP A 112 -8.00 -24.20 1.74
N LEU A 113 -8.95 -23.29 1.97
CA LEU A 113 -8.64 -21.88 2.26
C LEU A 113 -7.88 -21.68 3.59
N ASN A 114 -8.01 -22.64 4.53
CA ASN A 114 -7.36 -22.59 5.83
C ASN A 114 -6.08 -23.45 5.91
N ALA A 115 -5.74 -24.19 4.86
CA ALA A 115 -4.50 -24.94 4.81
C ALA A 115 -3.27 -24.03 4.76
N ASP A 116 -2.14 -24.52 5.29
CA ASP A 116 -0.84 -23.90 5.10
C ASP A 116 -0.50 -23.89 3.60
N ILE A 117 -0.18 -22.70 3.04
CA ILE A 117 0.20 -22.58 1.63
C ILE A 117 1.34 -23.51 1.23
N ASN A 118 2.19 -23.91 2.18
CA ASN A 118 3.27 -24.85 1.93
C ASN A 118 2.83 -26.23 1.45
N GLU A 119 1.55 -26.59 1.57
CA GLU A 119 0.97 -27.78 0.96
C GLU A 119 0.89 -27.68 -0.56
N TYR A 120 0.79 -26.45 -1.08
CA TYR A 120 0.67 -26.15 -2.52
C TYR A 120 1.97 -25.67 -3.16
N LEU A 121 2.99 -25.29 -2.34
CA LEU A 121 4.26 -24.79 -2.86
C LEU A 121 5.22 -25.95 -3.20
N LYS A 122 5.82 -25.91 -4.40
CA LYS A 122 6.80 -26.90 -4.87
C LYS A 122 8.21 -26.31 -4.89
N GLY A 123 9.15 -26.96 -4.22
CA GLY A 123 10.58 -26.62 -4.27
C GLY A 123 11.03 -25.44 -3.42
N PHE A 124 10.13 -24.85 -2.62
CA PHE A 124 10.42 -23.85 -1.59
C PHE A 124 9.32 -23.82 -0.54
N LYS A 125 9.59 -23.15 0.57
CA LYS A 125 8.61 -22.94 1.65
C LYS A 125 8.62 -21.49 2.10
N ILE A 126 7.48 -21.03 2.63
CA ILE A 126 7.31 -19.72 3.24
C ILE A 126 6.89 -19.93 4.70
N HIS A 127 7.66 -19.34 5.61
CA HIS A 127 7.39 -19.42 7.04
C HIS A 127 6.83 -18.08 7.52
N GLY A 128 5.65 -18.10 8.12
CA GLY A 128 5.09 -16.93 8.77
C GLY A 128 5.91 -16.52 10.01
N LEU A 129 5.73 -15.30 10.45
CA LEU A 129 6.39 -14.79 11.66
C LEU A 129 6.04 -15.70 12.85
N ASN A 130 7.04 -15.99 13.69
CA ASN A 130 6.94 -16.92 14.82
C ASN A 130 6.50 -18.34 14.41
N ASN A 131 6.85 -18.78 13.19
CA ASN A 131 6.49 -20.08 12.62
C ASN A 131 4.98 -20.36 12.54
N LYS A 132 4.15 -19.32 12.55
CA LYS A 132 2.72 -19.48 12.29
C LYS A 132 2.50 -19.80 10.81
N PRO A 133 1.62 -20.73 10.46
CA PRO A 133 1.32 -21.04 9.06
C PRO A 133 0.68 -19.83 8.38
N VAL A 134 1.08 -19.59 7.13
CA VAL A 134 0.38 -18.67 6.23
C VAL A 134 -0.68 -19.48 5.48
N THR A 135 -1.94 -19.08 5.54
CA THR A 135 -3.03 -19.77 4.85
C THR A 135 -3.38 -19.10 3.52
N VAL A 136 -4.09 -19.83 2.65
CA VAL A 136 -4.63 -19.26 1.40
C VAL A 136 -5.57 -18.09 1.71
N SER A 137 -6.39 -18.19 2.76
CA SER A 137 -7.25 -17.09 3.25
C SER A 137 -6.43 -15.86 3.65
N ASN A 138 -5.28 -16.03 4.28
CA ASN A 138 -4.41 -14.90 4.62
C ASN A 138 -3.87 -14.17 3.39
N LEU A 139 -3.55 -14.89 2.31
CA LEU A 139 -3.14 -14.28 1.05
C LEU A 139 -4.29 -13.49 0.41
N LEU A 140 -5.48 -14.09 0.34
CA LEU A 140 -6.68 -13.51 -0.26
C LEU A 140 -7.16 -12.23 0.47
N THR A 141 -6.93 -12.14 1.77
CA THR A 141 -7.34 -11.00 2.63
C THR A 141 -6.20 -10.02 2.94
N HIS A 142 -5.04 -10.18 2.31
CA HIS A 142 -3.84 -9.37 2.58
C HIS A 142 -3.38 -9.40 4.04
N THR A 143 -3.58 -10.51 4.73
CA THR A 143 -3.19 -10.68 6.14
C THR A 143 -2.06 -11.68 6.33
N ALA A 144 -1.32 -12.00 5.28
CA ALA A 144 -0.21 -12.96 5.35
C ALA A 144 0.98 -12.46 6.21
N GLY A 145 1.10 -11.15 6.41
CA GLY A 145 2.15 -10.54 7.23
C GLY A 145 3.42 -10.17 6.46
N PHE A 146 3.40 -10.20 5.13
CA PHE A 146 4.49 -9.73 4.28
C PHE A 146 4.74 -8.25 4.45
N ASP A 147 6.01 -7.82 4.36
CA ASP A 147 6.38 -6.42 4.20
C ASP A 147 5.93 -5.89 2.84
N GLU A 148 5.86 -4.56 2.71
CA GLU A 148 5.61 -3.94 1.41
C GLU A 148 6.71 -4.38 0.44
N TYR A 149 6.30 -4.65 -0.78
CA TYR A 149 7.20 -5.04 -1.85
C TYR A 149 6.82 -4.26 -3.10
N TYR A 150 7.77 -3.52 -3.64
CA TYR A 150 7.63 -2.90 -4.95
C TYR A 150 8.37 -3.75 -5.98
N GLU A 151 7.73 -3.91 -7.11
CA GLU A 151 8.28 -4.64 -8.22
C GLU A 151 9.48 -3.89 -8.82
N ASP A 152 10.56 -4.60 -9.04
CA ASP A 152 11.60 -4.13 -9.95
C ASP A 152 11.06 -4.22 -11.39
N LEU A 153 10.61 -3.08 -11.90
CA LEU A 153 10.08 -2.95 -13.26
C LEU A 153 11.12 -3.26 -14.34
N SER A 154 12.39 -3.38 -13.98
CA SER A 154 13.49 -3.80 -14.84
C SER A 154 13.80 -5.30 -14.76
N ALA A 155 13.17 -6.03 -13.83
CA ALA A 155 13.37 -7.46 -13.66
C ALA A 155 12.96 -8.22 -14.94
N LYS A 156 13.83 -9.10 -15.41
CA LYS A 156 13.51 -9.95 -16.55
C LYS A 156 12.37 -10.90 -16.16
N PRO A 157 11.45 -11.19 -17.10
CA PRO A 157 10.45 -12.22 -16.89
C PRO A 157 11.10 -13.56 -16.55
N GLU A 158 10.63 -14.21 -15.50
CA GLU A 158 11.04 -15.54 -15.09
C GLU A 158 9.81 -16.37 -14.68
N PRO A 159 9.89 -17.72 -14.66
CA PRO A 159 8.78 -18.55 -14.20
C PRO A 159 8.31 -18.13 -12.80
N LEU A 160 7.01 -18.07 -12.55
CA LEU A 160 6.42 -17.65 -11.26
C LEU A 160 7.02 -18.41 -10.08
N GLN A 161 7.22 -19.74 -10.22
CA GLN A 161 7.86 -20.54 -9.17
C GLN A 161 9.21 -19.98 -8.74
N GLN A 162 10.06 -19.66 -9.73
CA GLN A 162 11.40 -19.17 -9.46
C GLN A 162 11.35 -17.78 -8.82
N PHE A 163 10.50 -16.91 -9.37
CA PHE A 163 10.33 -15.56 -8.85
C PHE A 163 9.81 -15.58 -7.40
N MET A 164 8.76 -16.37 -7.12
CA MET A 164 8.21 -16.48 -5.76
C MET A 164 9.22 -17.03 -4.75
N LYS A 165 10.06 -17.96 -5.19
CA LYS A 165 11.12 -18.52 -4.36
C LYS A 165 12.21 -17.50 -4.01
N THR A 166 12.61 -16.65 -4.95
CA THR A 166 13.80 -15.79 -4.82
C THR A 166 13.49 -14.38 -4.35
N HIS A 167 12.20 -13.94 -4.42
CA HIS A 167 11.78 -12.58 -4.15
C HIS A 167 10.78 -12.47 -2.98
N ALA A 168 10.75 -13.49 -2.09
CA ALA A 168 9.85 -13.44 -0.94
C ALA A 168 10.18 -12.24 -0.02
N PRO A 169 9.21 -11.35 0.26
CA PRO A 169 9.41 -10.26 1.19
C PRO A 169 9.61 -10.78 2.62
N ALA A 170 10.18 -9.94 3.47
CA ALA A 170 10.27 -10.26 4.88
C ALA A 170 8.88 -10.34 5.53
N MET A 171 8.77 -11.17 6.57
CA MET A 171 7.57 -11.23 7.40
C MET A 171 7.69 -10.20 8.53
N ILE A 172 6.75 -9.26 8.61
CA ILE A 172 6.74 -8.18 9.60
C ILE A 172 5.63 -8.31 10.63
N ASN A 173 4.58 -9.03 10.28
CA ASN A 173 3.44 -9.34 11.16
C ASN A 173 3.17 -10.83 11.18
N GLU A 174 2.53 -11.31 12.26
CA GLU A 174 1.99 -12.66 12.28
C GLU A 174 0.83 -12.78 11.30
N PRO A 175 0.71 -13.93 10.59
CA PRO A 175 -0.42 -14.18 9.72
C PRO A 175 -1.77 -14.01 10.45
N GLY A 176 -2.73 -13.35 9.79
CA GLY A 176 -4.07 -13.11 10.31
C GLY A 176 -4.20 -11.93 11.29
N VAL A 177 -3.12 -11.23 11.64
CA VAL A 177 -3.16 -10.17 12.66
C VAL A 177 -3.35 -8.78 12.06
N GLU A 178 -2.61 -8.43 11.00
CA GLU A 178 -2.66 -7.11 10.37
C GLU A 178 -3.00 -7.25 8.89
N SER A 179 -3.79 -6.31 8.38
CA SER A 179 -3.96 -6.16 6.94
C SER A 179 -2.81 -5.30 6.39
N LEU A 180 -2.07 -5.86 5.46
CA LEU A 180 -1.04 -5.16 4.70
C LEU A 180 -1.12 -5.62 3.24
N TYR A 181 -1.60 -4.73 2.39
CA TYR A 181 -1.82 -5.02 0.98
C TYR A 181 -0.54 -5.54 0.31
N SER A 182 -0.62 -6.69 -0.35
CA SER A 182 0.57 -7.37 -0.89
C SER A 182 0.35 -7.82 -2.34
N ASN A 183 1.16 -7.27 -3.26
CA ASN A 183 1.24 -7.76 -4.63
C ASN A 183 1.92 -9.13 -4.69
N TYR A 184 2.98 -9.33 -3.89
CA TYR A 184 3.64 -10.62 -3.77
C TYR A 184 2.66 -11.72 -3.35
N GLY A 185 1.79 -11.46 -2.37
CA GLY A 185 0.78 -12.42 -1.92
C GLY A 185 -0.14 -12.90 -3.05
N TYR A 186 -0.54 -11.98 -3.94
CA TYR A 186 -1.39 -12.33 -5.08
C TYR A 186 -0.62 -12.99 -6.23
N ALA A 187 0.62 -12.61 -6.46
CA ALA A 187 1.48 -13.35 -7.40
C ALA A 187 1.70 -14.79 -6.91
N LEU A 188 1.85 -14.98 -5.59
CA LEU A 188 1.95 -16.30 -4.96
C LEU A 188 0.64 -17.11 -5.10
N LEU A 189 -0.54 -16.48 -4.99
CA LEU A 189 -1.82 -17.14 -5.32
C LEU A 189 -1.85 -17.59 -6.78
N GLY A 190 -1.34 -16.78 -7.71
CA GLY A 190 -1.19 -17.18 -9.12
C GLY A 190 -0.29 -18.40 -9.27
N TYR A 191 0.82 -18.46 -8.57
CA TYR A 191 1.66 -19.68 -8.56
C TYR A 191 0.94 -20.88 -7.92
N ILE A 192 0.13 -20.68 -6.87
CA ILE A 192 -0.68 -21.76 -6.29
C ILE A 192 -1.69 -22.28 -7.32
N VAL A 193 -2.30 -21.39 -8.13
CA VAL A 193 -3.15 -21.81 -9.25
C VAL A 193 -2.38 -22.72 -10.22
N GLU A 194 -1.17 -22.33 -10.66
CA GLU A 194 -0.32 -23.17 -11.52
C GLU A 194 0.01 -24.52 -10.88
N SER A 195 0.46 -24.48 -9.63
CA SER A 195 0.90 -25.67 -8.91
C SER A 195 -0.20 -26.72 -8.72
N VAL A 196 -1.44 -26.27 -8.50
CA VAL A 196 -2.59 -27.13 -8.20
C VAL A 196 -3.33 -27.56 -9.46
N SER A 197 -3.46 -26.67 -10.46
CA SER A 197 -4.16 -26.99 -11.72
C SER A 197 -3.29 -27.78 -12.69
N GLY A 198 -2.00 -27.51 -12.71
CA GLY A 198 -1.06 -28.02 -13.72
C GLY A 198 -1.03 -27.19 -15.00
N GLU A 199 -1.81 -26.11 -15.10
CA GLU A 199 -1.79 -25.13 -16.18
C GLU A 199 -0.94 -23.92 -15.78
N THR A 200 -0.37 -23.18 -16.75
CA THR A 200 0.21 -21.86 -16.42
C THR A 200 -0.90 -20.92 -15.94
N TYR A 201 -0.55 -19.90 -15.18
CA TYR A 201 -1.53 -18.92 -14.70
C TYR A 201 -2.33 -18.31 -15.87
N ASP A 202 -1.64 -17.93 -16.95
CA ASP A 202 -2.26 -17.37 -18.14
C ASP A 202 -3.26 -18.33 -18.78
N GLN A 203 -2.85 -19.59 -18.94
CA GLN A 203 -3.73 -20.63 -19.49
C GLN A 203 -4.96 -20.83 -18.62
N TYR A 204 -4.78 -20.86 -17.29
CA TYR A 204 -5.89 -21.02 -16.38
C TYR A 204 -6.89 -19.87 -16.47
N ILE A 205 -6.42 -18.62 -16.40
CA ILE A 205 -7.28 -17.44 -16.51
C ILE A 205 -7.99 -17.42 -17.86
N GLN A 206 -7.26 -17.68 -18.95
CA GLN A 206 -7.85 -17.70 -20.28
C GLN A 206 -8.93 -18.78 -20.42
N ASN A 207 -8.63 -20.03 -19.99
CA ASN A 207 -9.50 -21.18 -20.21
C ASN A 207 -10.70 -21.22 -19.27
N HIS A 208 -10.52 -20.79 -18.01
CA HIS A 208 -11.53 -20.99 -16.95
C HIS A 208 -12.29 -19.72 -16.57
N ILE A 209 -11.84 -18.53 -17.02
CA ILE A 209 -12.51 -17.26 -16.69
C ILE A 209 -12.82 -16.47 -17.96
N LEU A 210 -11.82 -16.10 -18.78
CA LEU A 210 -12.02 -15.19 -19.89
C LEU A 210 -12.85 -15.82 -21.02
N ASN A 211 -12.48 -17.02 -21.47
CA ASN A 211 -13.19 -17.74 -22.54
C ASN A 211 -14.64 -18.08 -22.15
N PRO A 212 -14.93 -18.67 -20.97
CA PRO A 212 -16.30 -18.94 -20.55
C PRO A 212 -17.21 -17.72 -20.50
N LEU A 213 -16.65 -16.54 -20.19
CA LEU A 213 -17.36 -15.27 -20.16
C LEU A 213 -17.40 -14.56 -21.52
N GLY A 214 -16.67 -15.04 -22.50
CA GLY A 214 -16.57 -14.39 -23.81
C GLY A 214 -15.80 -13.06 -23.80
N MET A 215 -14.90 -12.86 -22.85
CA MET A 215 -14.05 -11.66 -22.70
C MET A 215 -12.90 -11.69 -23.72
N LYS A 216 -13.21 -11.34 -24.97
CA LYS A 216 -12.33 -11.58 -26.13
C LYS A 216 -11.13 -10.64 -26.21
N THR A 217 -11.20 -9.48 -25.58
CA THR A 217 -10.14 -8.47 -25.64
C THR A 217 -9.29 -8.47 -24.37
N ALA A 218 -9.72 -9.20 -23.33
CA ALA A 218 -8.99 -9.30 -22.09
C ALA A 218 -7.71 -10.14 -22.24
N THR A 219 -6.58 -9.60 -21.82
CA THR A 219 -5.28 -10.25 -21.91
C THR A 219 -4.35 -9.85 -20.76
N LEU A 220 -3.47 -10.78 -20.37
CA LEU A 220 -2.37 -10.52 -19.42
C LEU A 220 -1.11 -9.96 -20.12
N HIS A 221 -1.08 -9.99 -21.44
CA HIS A 221 0.05 -9.56 -22.25
C HIS A 221 -0.28 -8.33 -23.07
N LYS A 222 0.75 -7.56 -23.42
CA LYS A 222 0.60 -6.48 -24.37
C LYS A 222 0.40 -7.07 -25.78
N ASN A 223 -0.68 -6.70 -26.44
CA ASN A 223 -0.86 -6.96 -27.85
C ASN A 223 -0.58 -5.66 -28.63
N GLU A 224 0.40 -5.67 -29.52
CA GLU A 224 0.80 -4.48 -30.28
C GLU A 224 -0.28 -4.01 -31.28
N ASN A 225 -1.22 -4.87 -31.63
CA ASN A 225 -2.35 -4.54 -32.51
C ASN A 225 -3.54 -3.91 -31.76
N ASP A 226 -3.48 -3.84 -30.42
CA ASP A 226 -4.56 -3.23 -29.63
C ASP A 226 -4.44 -1.72 -29.64
N HIS A 227 -5.58 -1.02 -29.66
CA HIS A 227 -5.66 0.41 -29.44
C HIS A 227 -5.55 0.74 -27.96
N ILE A 228 -4.36 0.52 -27.38
CA ILE A 228 -4.10 0.74 -25.96
C ILE A 228 -4.05 2.24 -25.70
N ALA A 229 -4.83 2.71 -24.72
CA ALA A 229 -4.76 4.08 -24.26
C ALA A 229 -3.35 4.42 -23.75
N SER A 230 -2.91 5.64 -23.98
CA SER A 230 -1.74 6.22 -23.32
C SER A 230 -2.14 6.71 -21.93
N SER A 231 -1.30 6.50 -20.93
CA SER A 231 -1.55 7.00 -19.58
C SER A 231 -0.69 8.21 -19.24
N TYR A 232 -1.16 9.04 -18.32
CA TYR A 232 -0.58 10.36 -18.06
C TYR A 232 -0.51 10.65 -16.57
N ALA A 233 0.58 11.33 -16.17
CA ALA A 233 0.67 12.03 -14.90
C ALA A 233 0.47 13.55 -15.14
N TYR A 234 -0.28 14.21 -14.27
CA TYR A 234 -0.49 15.64 -14.31
C TYR A 234 0.46 16.35 -13.34
N ASP A 235 1.20 17.32 -13.85
CA ASP A 235 2.05 18.23 -13.07
C ASP A 235 1.26 19.52 -12.78
N ALA A 236 0.76 19.67 -11.57
CA ALA A 236 -0.06 20.82 -11.17
C ALA A 236 0.74 22.14 -11.20
N ALA A 237 2.06 22.11 -10.96
CA ALA A 237 2.89 23.32 -10.98
C ALA A 237 3.11 23.84 -12.40
N LYS A 238 3.20 22.93 -13.39
CA LYS A 238 3.40 23.27 -14.80
C LYS A 238 2.10 23.26 -15.60
N GLN A 239 1.01 22.73 -15.03
CA GLN A 239 -0.27 22.52 -15.71
C GLN A 239 -0.11 21.69 -17.00
N THR A 240 0.69 20.63 -16.95
CA THR A 240 1.00 19.78 -18.11
C THR A 240 0.80 18.32 -17.80
N TYR A 241 0.45 17.57 -18.85
CA TYR A 241 0.41 16.10 -18.80
C TYR A 241 1.74 15.53 -19.27
N THR A 242 2.25 14.54 -18.55
CA THR A 242 3.42 13.76 -18.94
C THR A 242 2.99 12.33 -19.21
N LYS A 243 3.18 11.88 -20.45
CA LYS A 243 2.90 10.49 -20.84
C LYS A 243 3.76 9.52 -20.04
N GLN A 244 3.14 8.51 -19.49
CA GLN A 244 3.81 7.48 -18.70
C GLN A 244 4.24 6.32 -19.58
N PRO A 245 5.36 5.64 -19.27
CA PRO A 245 5.77 4.45 -19.99
C PRO A 245 4.76 3.32 -19.77
N TYR A 246 4.59 2.47 -20.80
CA TYR A 246 3.84 1.23 -20.65
C TYR A 246 4.80 0.15 -20.14
N VAL A 247 4.69 -0.19 -18.88
CA VAL A 247 5.54 -1.21 -18.25
C VAL A 247 4.73 -2.47 -18.00
N ILE A 248 5.20 -3.61 -18.51
CA ILE A 248 4.64 -4.93 -18.20
C ILE A 248 5.43 -5.52 -17.04
N THR A 249 4.73 -6.11 -16.12
CA THR A 249 5.26 -6.69 -14.90
C THR A 249 4.93 -8.19 -14.86
N ASP A 250 5.47 -8.94 -15.82
CA ASP A 250 5.12 -10.36 -16.04
C ASP A 250 5.26 -11.21 -14.78
N ASN A 251 6.27 -10.92 -13.96
CA ASN A 251 6.48 -11.62 -12.69
C ASN A 251 5.36 -11.38 -11.65
N TYR A 252 4.55 -10.34 -11.86
CA TYR A 252 3.37 -10.00 -11.04
C TYR A 252 2.07 -10.04 -11.83
N ALA A 253 2.04 -10.72 -12.97
CA ALA A 253 0.84 -10.83 -13.80
C ALA A 253 -0.44 -11.15 -12.99
N PRO A 254 -0.42 -12.08 -12.00
CA PRO A 254 -1.60 -12.35 -11.18
C PRO A 254 -2.06 -11.20 -10.29
N ALA A 255 -1.21 -10.22 -10.06
CA ALA A 255 -1.50 -9.07 -9.21
C ALA A 255 -1.95 -7.82 -9.97
N GLY A 256 -1.71 -7.73 -11.32
CA GLY A 256 -1.97 -6.44 -11.96
C GLY A 256 -1.91 -6.32 -13.47
N ASN A 257 -1.74 -7.39 -14.26
CA ASN A 257 -1.43 -7.23 -15.67
C ASN A 257 -2.61 -7.24 -16.64
N LEU A 258 -3.82 -7.60 -16.22
CA LEU A 258 -4.95 -7.62 -17.13
C LEU A 258 -5.18 -6.25 -17.79
N SER A 259 -5.43 -6.29 -19.09
CA SER A 259 -5.89 -5.17 -19.90
C SER A 259 -7.05 -5.62 -20.78
N MET A 260 -7.98 -4.72 -21.08
CA MET A 260 -9.17 -5.03 -21.86
C MET A 260 -9.92 -3.78 -22.32
N LYS A 261 -10.83 -3.94 -23.24
CA LYS A 261 -11.87 -2.96 -23.52
C LYS A 261 -12.94 -3.00 -22.41
N ILE A 262 -13.58 -1.87 -22.13
CA ILE A 262 -14.45 -1.79 -20.95
C ILE A 262 -15.67 -2.73 -20.98
N PRO A 263 -16.30 -3.04 -22.15
CA PRO A 263 -17.43 -3.98 -22.19
C PRO A 263 -17.07 -5.42 -21.78
N ASP A 264 -15.78 -5.81 -21.79
CA ASP A 264 -15.37 -7.12 -21.30
C ASP A 264 -15.55 -7.26 -19.77
N MET A 265 -15.67 -6.14 -19.02
CA MET A 265 -16.02 -6.21 -17.59
C MET A 265 -17.48 -6.60 -17.34
N ASP A 266 -18.38 -6.41 -18.29
CA ASP A 266 -19.81 -6.67 -18.09
C ASP A 266 -20.09 -8.13 -17.71
N PRO A 267 -19.67 -9.15 -18.50
CA PRO A 267 -19.89 -10.53 -18.15
C PRO A 267 -19.21 -10.94 -16.83
N TYR A 268 -18.03 -10.35 -16.52
CA TYR A 268 -17.35 -10.62 -15.25
C TYR A 268 -18.14 -10.07 -14.07
N MET A 269 -18.60 -8.82 -14.12
CA MET A 269 -19.45 -8.23 -13.09
C MET A 269 -20.76 -9.00 -12.92
N MET A 270 -21.43 -9.37 -14.01
CA MET A 270 -22.67 -10.15 -13.97
C MET A 270 -22.46 -11.53 -13.34
N ALA A 271 -21.33 -12.19 -13.61
CA ALA A 271 -20.98 -13.47 -12.98
C ALA A 271 -20.70 -13.30 -11.48
N GLN A 272 -19.99 -12.23 -11.08
CA GLN A 272 -19.78 -11.92 -9.66
C GLN A 272 -21.08 -11.58 -8.93
N LEU A 273 -22.04 -10.95 -9.60
CA LEU A 273 -23.37 -10.62 -9.09
C LEU A 273 -24.37 -11.78 -9.19
N GLN A 274 -23.94 -12.94 -9.70
CA GLN A 274 -24.79 -14.13 -9.91
C GLN A 274 -26.08 -13.76 -10.65
N SER A 275 -25.94 -13.08 -11.80
CA SER A 275 -27.10 -12.50 -12.48
C SER A 275 -27.18 -12.86 -13.97
N GLY A 276 -28.41 -12.98 -14.47
CA GLY A 276 -28.71 -13.26 -15.88
C GLY A 276 -28.15 -14.59 -16.36
N SER A 277 -27.66 -14.62 -17.61
CA SER A 277 -27.05 -15.80 -18.23
C SER A 277 -25.69 -16.18 -17.63
N TYR A 278 -25.13 -15.34 -16.78
CA TYR A 278 -23.84 -15.55 -16.11
C TYR A 278 -23.99 -16.08 -14.68
N HIS A 279 -25.22 -16.40 -14.25
CA HIS A 279 -25.46 -17.08 -12.98
C HIS A 279 -24.74 -18.43 -12.97
N ASN A 280 -23.95 -18.68 -11.93
CA ASN A 280 -23.07 -19.87 -11.82
C ASN A 280 -22.05 -20.05 -12.96
N ALA A 281 -21.79 -19.03 -13.77
CA ALA A 281 -20.86 -19.15 -14.89
C ALA A 281 -19.40 -19.35 -14.44
N LEU A 282 -19.02 -18.76 -13.30
CA LEU A 282 -17.66 -18.86 -12.73
C LEU A 282 -17.64 -19.64 -11.42
N LEU A 283 -18.55 -19.33 -10.52
CA LEU A 283 -18.68 -19.86 -9.17
C LEU A 283 -20.15 -20.17 -8.88
N LYS A 284 -20.40 -21.11 -8.00
CA LYS A 284 -21.74 -21.34 -7.44
C LYS A 284 -22.12 -20.20 -6.49
N ASP A 285 -23.41 -20.04 -6.24
CA ASP A 285 -23.96 -19.02 -5.34
C ASP A 285 -23.25 -18.99 -3.98
N GLU A 286 -23.10 -20.15 -3.34
CA GLU A 286 -22.49 -20.27 -2.02
C GLU A 286 -21.02 -19.83 -2.02
N THR A 287 -20.28 -20.17 -3.08
CA THR A 287 -18.87 -19.80 -3.22
C THR A 287 -18.72 -18.31 -3.59
N SER A 288 -19.61 -17.78 -4.40
CA SER A 288 -19.64 -16.35 -4.70
C SER A 288 -19.96 -15.52 -3.46
N GLN A 289 -20.95 -15.96 -2.66
CA GLN A 289 -21.26 -15.32 -1.37
C GLN A 289 -20.09 -15.42 -0.39
N LEU A 290 -19.45 -16.60 -0.32
CA LEU A 290 -18.24 -16.78 0.49
C LEU A 290 -17.13 -15.83 0.04
N MET A 291 -16.87 -15.71 -1.27
CA MET A 291 -15.84 -14.81 -1.81
C MET A 291 -16.08 -13.36 -1.40
N GLN A 292 -17.33 -12.92 -1.39
CA GLN A 292 -17.73 -11.55 -1.11
C GLN A 292 -17.95 -11.27 0.39
N ALA A 293 -18.08 -12.32 1.23
CA ALA A 293 -18.24 -12.16 2.66
C ALA A 293 -17.03 -11.47 3.31
N LYS A 294 -17.26 -10.78 4.43
CA LYS A 294 -16.18 -10.20 5.22
C LYS A 294 -15.44 -11.29 6.00
N HIS A 295 -14.15 -11.46 5.69
CA HIS A 295 -13.27 -12.43 6.34
C HIS A 295 -12.27 -11.79 7.30
N PHE A 296 -11.95 -10.52 7.08
CA PHE A 296 -11.04 -9.80 7.97
C PHE A 296 -11.45 -8.34 8.13
N SER A 297 -11.50 -7.88 9.35
CA SER A 297 -11.52 -6.47 9.75
C SER A 297 -10.97 -6.36 11.17
N LYS A 298 -10.48 -5.19 11.56
CA LYS A 298 -9.98 -4.94 12.92
C LYS A 298 -11.07 -4.89 13.97
N ASP A 299 -12.28 -4.60 13.55
CA ASP A 299 -13.49 -4.59 14.37
C ASP A 299 -14.70 -4.96 13.49
N PRO A 300 -15.68 -5.75 13.98
CA PRO A 300 -16.82 -6.14 13.17
C PRO A 300 -17.64 -4.99 12.58
N SER A 301 -17.61 -3.81 13.19
CA SER A 301 -18.33 -2.62 12.71
C SER A 301 -17.61 -1.84 11.60
N LEU A 302 -16.36 -2.21 11.29
CA LEU A 302 -15.60 -1.61 10.20
C LEU A 302 -15.82 -2.36 8.90
N SER A 303 -15.60 -1.67 7.78
CA SER A 303 -15.39 -2.32 6.48
C SER A 303 -14.20 -3.29 6.56
N GLY A 304 -14.25 -4.33 5.77
CA GLY A 304 -13.22 -5.36 5.80
C GLY A 304 -12.97 -5.98 4.44
N PHE A 305 -12.16 -7.03 4.44
CA PHE A 305 -11.81 -7.79 3.26
C PHE A 305 -12.69 -9.01 3.09
N GLY A 306 -13.22 -9.17 1.87
CA GLY A 306 -13.56 -10.46 1.29
C GLY A 306 -12.33 -11.09 0.62
N PHE A 307 -12.53 -12.11 -0.19
CA PHE A 307 -11.47 -12.74 -0.98
C PHE A 307 -11.29 -12.00 -2.31
N GLY A 308 -10.24 -11.20 -2.40
CA GLY A 308 -9.96 -10.37 -3.55
C GLY A 308 -10.82 -9.11 -3.69
N LEU A 309 -11.63 -8.82 -2.71
CA LEU A 309 -12.53 -7.67 -2.66
C LEU A 309 -12.44 -7.05 -1.27
N TRP A 310 -12.85 -5.79 -1.15
CA TRP A 310 -13.11 -5.17 0.16
C TRP A 310 -14.47 -4.47 0.14
N GLU A 311 -15.04 -4.30 1.32
CA GLU A 311 -16.29 -3.57 1.49
C GLU A 311 -16.07 -2.07 1.36
N ASP A 312 -17.00 -1.37 0.72
CA ASP A 312 -17.12 0.09 0.87
C ASP A 312 -17.57 0.44 2.30
N ILE A 313 -17.43 1.70 2.68
CA ILE A 313 -17.97 2.18 3.96
C ILE A 313 -19.47 1.87 4.06
N PRO A 314 -19.97 1.62 5.27
CA PRO A 314 -21.40 1.37 5.46
C PRO A 314 -22.27 2.51 4.89
N ARG A 315 -23.04 2.19 3.85
CA ARG A 315 -24.01 3.06 3.21
C ARG A 315 -25.40 2.44 3.31
N GLN A 316 -26.36 2.92 2.53
CA GLN A 316 -27.67 2.29 2.45
C GLN A 316 -27.61 0.84 1.95
N HIS A 317 -26.64 0.54 1.07
CA HIS A 317 -26.39 -0.79 0.51
C HIS A 317 -25.01 -1.27 0.90
N ARG A 318 -24.89 -2.58 1.05
CA ARG A 318 -23.58 -3.20 1.12
C ARG A 318 -22.98 -3.25 -0.28
N ALA A 319 -21.81 -2.67 -0.45
CA ALA A 319 -21.06 -2.77 -1.69
C ALA A 319 -19.72 -3.46 -1.44
N VAL A 320 -19.24 -4.17 -2.46
CA VAL A 320 -17.89 -4.73 -2.52
C VAL A 320 -17.17 -4.21 -3.75
N MET A 321 -15.88 -3.99 -3.63
CA MET A 321 -15.13 -3.30 -4.66
C MET A 321 -13.68 -3.75 -4.73
N HIS A 322 -13.01 -3.41 -5.83
CA HIS A 322 -11.56 -3.42 -5.94
C HIS A 322 -11.08 -2.30 -6.84
N GLY A 323 -10.01 -1.61 -6.40
CA GLY A 323 -9.35 -0.56 -7.17
C GLY A 323 -8.10 -1.07 -7.89
N GLY A 324 -7.75 -0.46 -8.99
CA GLY A 324 -6.55 -0.76 -9.77
C GLY A 324 -5.67 0.46 -10.01
N THR A 325 -4.39 0.29 -9.83
CA THR A 325 -3.36 1.28 -10.14
C THR A 325 -2.25 0.61 -10.93
N VAL A 326 -1.94 1.12 -12.09
CA VAL A 326 -0.75 0.73 -12.85
C VAL A 326 -0.34 1.90 -13.75
N ASP A 327 0.91 2.32 -13.70
CA ASP A 327 1.42 3.50 -14.36
C ASP A 327 0.48 4.72 -14.15
N GLY A 328 -0.05 5.35 -15.18
CA GLY A 328 -1.04 6.41 -15.08
C GLY A 328 -2.49 5.95 -15.06
N PHE A 329 -2.77 4.64 -15.22
CA PHE A 329 -4.13 4.10 -15.22
C PHE A 329 -4.69 3.96 -13.81
N ARG A 330 -6.01 4.23 -13.67
CA ARG A 330 -6.78 3.99 -12.46
C ARG A 330 -8.11 3.35 -12.83
N THR A 331 -8.42 2.25 -12.14
CA THR A 331 -9.64 1.48 -12.38
C THR A 331 -10.35 1.23 -11.06
N TRP A 332 -11.67 1.30 -11.06
CA TRP A 332 -12.48 0.83 -9.94
C TRP A 332 -13.62 -0.03 -10.47
N MET A 333 -13.78 -1.21 -9.86
CA MET A 333 -14.94 -2.07 -10.00
C MET A 333 -15.75 -1.95 -8.71
N TYR A 334 -17.03 -1.64 -8.83
CA TYR A 334 -17.95 -1.44 -7.71
C TYR A 334 -19.20 -2.29 -7.92
N LEU A 335 -19.53 -3.12 -6.95
CA LEU A 335 -20.64 -4.08 -7.01
C LEU A 335 -21.56 -3.88 -5.81
N ILE A 336 -22.86 -3.81 -6.05
CA ILE A 336 -23.93 -3.83 -5.04
C ILE A 336 -24.70 -5.16 -5.22
N PRO A 337 -24.29 -6.25 -4.52
CA PRO A 337 -24.83 -7.58 -4.79
C PRO A 337 -26.35 -7.70 -4.57
N GLU A 338 -26.87 -7.05 -3.55
CA GLU A 338 -28.32 -7.07 -3.22
C GLU A 338 -29.18 -6.46 -4.33
N GLU A 339 -28.62 -5.46 -5.05
CA GLU A 339 -29.27 -4.78 -6.18
C GLU A 339 -28.95 -5.42 -7.53
N LYS A 340 -28.10 -6.44 -7.56
CA LYS A 340 -27.52 -7.01 -8.79
C LYS A 340 -27.00 -5.94 -9.75
N LEU A 341 -26.46 -4.87 -9.18
CA LEU A 341 -25.94 -3.70 -9.86
C LEU A 341 -24.41 -3.67 -9.76
N GLY A 342 -23.75 -3.38 -10.86
CA GLY A 342 -22.32 -3.14 -10.88
C GLY A 342 -21.93 -2.10 -11.91
N PHE A 343 -20.80 -1.43 -11.64
CA PHE A 343 -20.16 -0.60 -12.65
C PHE A 343 -18.63 -0.65 -12.51
N THR A 344 -17.98 -0.38 -13.62
CA THR A 344 -16.52 -0.26 -13.64
C THR A 344 -16.14 1.04 -14.33
N ILE A 345 -15.16 1.76 -13.77
CA ILE A 345 -14.60 3.00 -14.32
C ILE A 345 -13.13 2.76 -14.66
N PHE A 346 -12.72 3.08 -15.88
CA PHE A 346 -11.34 3.14 -16.32
C PHE A 346 -10.94 4.59 -16.57
N THR A 347 -9.76 4.99 -16.10
CA THR A 347 -9.17 6.29 -16.42
C THR A 347 -7.71 6.15 -16.79
N ASN A 348 -7.19 7.04 -17.64
CA ASN A 348 -5.80 7.08 -18.06
C ASN A 348 -5.01 8.25 -17.45
N GLY A 349 -5.48 8.81 -16.35
CA GLY A 349 -4.84 9.90 -15.60
C GLY A 349 -4.47 9.49 -14.18
N SER A 350 -3.32 9.92 -13.70
CA SER A 350 -2.81 9.59 -12.35
C SER A 350 -3.76 10.00 -11.21
N ASN A 351 -4.60 11.01 -11.41
CA ASN A 351 -5.59 11.49 -10.44
C ASN A 351 -6.91 10.71 -10.48
N GLY A 352 -7.02 9.67 -11.32
CA GLY A 352 -8.26 8.93 -11.53
C GLY A 352 -8.87 8.31 -10.26
N HIS A 353 -8.08 8.02 -9.23
CA HIS A 353 -8.65 7.55 -7.95
C HIS A 353 -9.55 8.61 -7.29
N ALA A 354 -9.15 9.88 -7.34
CA ALA A 354 -9.95 10.97 -6.79
C ALA A 354 -11.27 11.13 -7.57
N LEU A 355 -11.20 11.11 -8.91
CA LEU A 355 -12.39 11.14 -9.76
C LEU A 355 -13.34 9.96 -9.47
N ASN A 356 -12.78 8.73 -9.41
CA ASN A 356 -13.56 7.51 -9.23
C ASN A 356 -14.24 7.48 -7.85
N GLN A 357 -13.54 7.91 -6.79
CA GLN A 357 -14.12 8.01 -5.45
C GLN A 357 -15.24 9.06 -5.41
N ALA A 358 -14.98 10.25 -5.96
CA ALA A 358 -15.98 11.31 -6.04
C ALA A 358 -17.22 10.87 -6.84
N PHE A 359 -17.02 10.07 -7.90
CA PHE A 359 -18.14 9.48 -8.64
C PHE A 359 -18.99 8.54 -7.77
N ILE A 360 -18.34 7.64 -7.00
CA ILE A 360 -19.06 6.73 -6.10
C ILE A 360 -19.86 7.51 -5.06
N ASP A 361 -19.26 8.53 -4.47
CA ASP A 361 -19.92 9.35 -3.45
C ASP A 361 -21.11 10.13 -4.04
N ASP A 362 -20.94 10.73 -5.21
CA ASP A 362 -21.99 11.46 -5.91
C ASP A 362 -23.10 10.53 -6.43
N PHE A 363 -22.73 9.35 -6.97
CA PHE A 363 -23.67 8.32 -7.39
C PHE A 363 -24.56 7.86 -6.23
N ASN A 364 -23.94 7.51 -5.08
CA ASN A 364 -24.70 7.10 -3.91
C ASN A 364 -25.63 8.21 -3.40
N LYS A 365 -25.18 9.48 -3.45
CA LYS A 365 -25.98 10.63 -3.04
C LYS A 365 -27.23 10.81 -3.92
N HIS A 366 -27.15 10.54 -5.21
CA HIS A 366 -28.24 10.78 -6.15
C HIS A 366 -29.17 9.58 -6.30
N PHE A 367 -28.64 8.36 -6.29
CA PHE A 367 -29.44 7.15 -6.50
C PHE A 367 -29.87 6.48 -5.20
N TYR A 368 -29.09 6.66 -4.13
CA TYR A 368 -29.32 6.06 -2.81
C TYR A 368 -29.21 7.11 -1.70
N PRO A 369 -30.02 8.18 -1.76
CA PRO A 369 -29.94 9.25 -0.77
C PRO A 369 -30.29 8.72 0.62
N VAL A 370 -29.43 8.99 1.58
CA VAL A 370 -29.69 8.72 3.00
C VAL A 370 -30.05 10.04 3.70
N ALA A 371 -30.86 9.96 4.74
CA ALA A 371 -31.12 11.11 5.59
C ALA A 371 -29.78 11.66 6.14
N PRO A 372 -29.60 12.98 6.22
CA PRO A 372 -28.41 13.55 6.82
C PRO A 372 -28.18 12.98 8.21
N VAL A 373 -27.01 12.36 8.41
CA VAL A 373 -26.61 11.83 9.71
C VAL A 373 -25.90 12.95 10.48
N ASN A 374 -26.28 13.13 11.72
CA ASN A 374 -25.57 13.99 12.66
C ASN A 374 -25.28 13.18 13.93
N ASN A 375 -24.17 12.47 13.91
CA ASN A 375 -23.74 11.66 15.04
C ASN A 375 -23.32 12.57 16.19
N THR A 376 -23.72 12.20 17.38
CA THR A 376 -23.26 12.83 18.63
C THR A 376 -22.40 11.85 19.41
N ALA A 377 -21.49 12.38 20.21
CA ALA A 377 -20.65 11.54 21.06
C ALA A 377 -21.54 10.73 22.02
N LYS A 378 -21.34 9.40 22.02
CA LYS A 378 -22.00 8.47 22.95
C LYS A 378 -21.15 8.20 24.19
N LEU A 379 -19.83 8.47 24.10
CA LEU A 379 -18.86 8.35 25.18
C LEU A 379 -18.31 9.75 25.48
N ASN A 380 -18.32 10.14 26.76
CA ASN A 380 -17.79 11.42 27.18
C ASN A 380 -16.32 11.23 27.64
N LEU A 381 -15.40 11.76 26.86
CA LEU A 381 -13.96 11.69 27.09
C LEU A 381 -13.43 13.07 27.51
N SER A 382 -12.63 13.10 28.58
CA SER A 382 -11.91 14.32 28.98
C SER A 382 -10.79 14.65 27.97
N GLU A 383 -10.30 15.88 27.99
CA GLU A 383 -9.15 16.28 27.16
C GLU A 383 -7.92 15.39 27.39
N GLU A 384 -7.67 14.98 28.63
CA GLU A 384 -6.57 14.07 28.96
C GLU A 384 -6.77 12.69 28.31
N ALA A 385 -8.00 12.17 28.33
CA ALA A 385 -8.34 10.89 27.71
C ALA A 385 -8.28 10.95 26.17
N MET A 386 -8.37 12.15 25.57
CA MET A 386 -8.26 12.35 24.12
C MET A 386 -6.81 12.39 23.62
N LYS A 387 -5.83 12.74 24.47
CA LYS A 387 -4.42 12.88 24.09
C LYS A 387 -3.82 11.65 23.36
N PRO A 388 -4.10 10.41 23.76
CA PRO A 388 -3.56 9.23 23.04
C PRO A 388 -4.01 9.15 21.59
N TYR A 389 -5.16 9.72 21.25
CA TYR A 389 -5.75 9.65 19.91
C TYR A 389 -5.27 10.75 18.96
N THR A 390 -4.58 11.77 19.47
CA THR A 390 -4.14 12.94 18.68
C THR A 390 -2.68 12.82 18.23
N GLY A 391 -2.31 13.52 17.19
CA GLY A 391 -0.94 13.62 16.68
C GLY A 391 -0.87 13.49 15.16
N THR A 392 0.35 13.31 14.65
CA THR A 392 0.61 13.06 13.25
C THR A 392 0.85 11.57 13.04
N PHE A 393 0.18 11.02 12.04
CA PHE A 393 0.24 9.60 11.71
C PHE A 393 0.62 9.41 10.25
N ILE A 394 1.25 8.27 9.95
CA ILE A 394 1.61 7.83 8.61
C ILE A 394 1.03 6.44 8.35
N SER A 395 0.72 6.14 7.10
CA SER A 395 0.33 4.79 6.70
C SER A 395 1.42 3.79 7.02
N THR A 396 1.06 2.59 7.47
CA THR A 396 1.98 1.47 7.69
C THR A 396 2.44 0.80 6.39
N ARG A 397 1.94 1.25 5.23
CA ARG A 397 2.35 0.77 3.91
C ARG A 397 3.64 1.44 3.45
N TYR A 398 4.74 1.03 4.04
CA TYR A 398 6.10 1.40 3.65
C TYR A 398 7.06 0.24 3.95
N PHE A 399 8.29 0.33 3.45
CA PHE A 399 9.31 -0.68 3.77
C PHE A 399 9.72 -0.64 5.23
N HIS A 400 9.61 -1.77 5.91
CA HIS A 400 10.04 -1.91 7.30
C HIS A 400 11.49 -2.38 7.41
N TYR A 401 12.12 -2.76 6.30
CA TYR A 401 13.48 -3.22 6.22
C TYR A 401 14.34 -2.33 5.31
N GLY A 402 15.65 -2.43 5.51
CA GLY A 402 16.62 -1.66 4.75
C GLY A 402 16.48 -0.15 4.93
N ILE A 403 17.10 0.58 4.01
CA ILE A 403 17.11 2.04 4.05
C ILE A 403 15.74 2.64 3.76
N GLY A 404 14.88 1.93 3.04
CA GLY A 404 13.49 2.34 2.76
C GLY A 404 12.67 2.62 4.01
N ARG A 405 13.03 2.02 5.15
CA ARG A 405 12.43 2.29 6.46
C ARG A 405 12.54 3.76 6.90
N PHE A 406 13.59 4.44 6.48
CA PHE A 406 13.82 5.83 6.88
C PHE A 406 13.02 6.83 6.04
N GLY A 407 12.77 6.54 4.76
CA GLY A 407 12.13 7.46 3.83
C GLY A 407 10.85 8.06 4.40
N PRO A 408 9.83 7.26 4.71
CA PRO A 408 8.56 7.76 5.23
C PRO A 408 8.66 8.45 6.60
N LYS A 409 9.66 8.12 7.40
CA LYS A 409 9.87 8.73 8.73
C LYS A 409 10.61 10.06 8.68
N ILE A 410 11.35 10.31 7.60
CA ILE A 410 12.06 11.57 7.37
C ILE A 410 11.20 12.51 6.52
N SER A 411 10.62 11.99 5.46
CA SER A 411 9.78 12.72 4.51
C SER A 411 8.58 11.84 4.14
N PRO A 412 7.53 11.80 4.98
CA PRO A 412 6.36 10.99 4.71
C PRO A 412 5.67 11.46 3.43
N PRO A 413 5.27 10.53 2.53
CA PRO A 413 4.58 10.89 1.29
C PRO A 413 3.21 11.54 1.56
N ALA A 414 2.55 11.13 2.63
CA ALA A 414 1.31 11.70 3.14
C ALA A 414 1.23 11.50 4.66
N THR A 415 0.72 12.51 5.35
CA THR A 415 0.46 12.46 6.79
C THR A 415 -1.02 12.65 7.04
N THR A 416 -1.51 11.99 8.08
CA THR A 416 -2.83 12.26 8.67
C THR A 416 -2.62 12.94 10.00
N VAL A 417 -3.14 14.15 10.14
CA VAL A 417 -3.07 14.93 11.38
C VAL A 417 -4.40 14.79 12.11
N ILE A 418 -4.36 14.40 13.37
CA ILE A 418 -5.54 14.23 14.22
C ILE A 418 -5.44 15.17 15.40
N GLU A 419 -6.42 16.04 15.55
CA GLU A 419 -6.52 17.07 16.60
C GLU A 419 -7.82 16.88 17.38
N ALA A 420 -7.76 17.07 18.70
CA ALA A 420 -8.97 17.18 19.51
C ALA A 420 -9.53 18.59 19.34
N THR A 421 -10.80 18.71 18.92
CA THR A 421 -11.47 20.00 18.74
C THR A 421 -12.49 20.31 19.86
N GLY A 422 -12.68 19.34 20.75
CA GLY A 422 -13.55 19.44 21.91
C GLY A 422 -13.58 18.13 22.68
N PRO A 423 -14.35 18.08 23.77
CA PRO A 423 -14.57 16.83 24.48
C PRO A 423 -15.16 15.78 23.50
N SER A 424 -14.52 14.60 23.45
CA SER A 424 -14.99 13.47 22.63
C SER A 424 -15.04 13.72 21.11
N GLU A 425 -14.40 14.78 20.59
CA GLU A 425 -14.41 15.13 19.16
C GLU A 425 -12.99 15.22 18.60
N LEU A 426 -12.77 14.55 17.46
CA LEU A 426 -11.51 14.54 16.70
C LEU A 426 -11.72 15.15 15.31
N LYS A 427 -10.81 16.03 14.92
CA LYS A 427 -10.65 16.50 13.54
C LYS A 427 -9.52 15.72 12.90
N VAL A 428 -9.80 15.06 11.80
CA VAL A 428 -8.85 14.27 11.00
C VAL A 428 -8.58 15.00 9.71
N THR A 429 -7.33 15.32 9.44
CA THR A 429 -6.88 16.02 8.22
C THR A 429 -5.89 15.14 7.46
N SER A 430 -6.21 14.77 6.22
CA SER A 430 -5.34 14.01 5.31
C SER A 430 -5.26 14.73 3.97
N GLY A 431 -4.14 15.40 3.70
CA GLY A 431 -4.03 16.29 2.55
C GLY A 431 -5.06 17.43 2.63
N SER A 432 -5.89 17.59 1.59
CA SER A 432 -7.00 18.56 1.56
C SER A 432 -8.30 18.02 2.18
N HIS A 433 -8.36 16.73 2.51
CA HIS A 433 -9.57 16.11 3.07
C HIS A 433 -9.63 16.30 4.59
N VAL A 434 -10.75 16.81 5.07
CA VAL A 434 -10.99 17.09 6.50
C VAL A 434 -12.30 16.45 6.92
N GLN A 435 -12.24 15.61 7.95
CA GLN A 435 -13.39 14.94 8.55
C GLN A 435 -13.42 15.21 10.05
N THR A 436 -14.60 15.21 10.62
CA THR A 436 -14.81 15.31 12.08
C THR A 436 -15.43 14.02 12.59
N PHE A 437 -14.86 13.46 13.63
CA PHE A 437 -15.30 12.21 14.26
C PHE A 437 -15.68 12.46 15.71
N VAL A 438 -16.71 11.76 16.19
CA VAL A 438 -17.17 11.83 17.59
C VAL A 438 -17.07 10.45 18.24
N ALA A 439 -16.75 10.40 19.53
CA ALA A 439 -16.55 9.14 20.25
C ALA A 439 -17.86 8.33 20.31
N GLU A 440 -17.85 7.13 19.74
CA GLU A 440 -18.99 6.19 19.77
C GLU A 440 -18.86 5.23 20.97
N ARG A 441 -17.68 4.69 21.16
CA ARG A 441 -17.27 3.82 22.29
C ARG A 441 -15.76 3.88 22.46
N GLU A 442 -15.23 3.16 23.42
CA GLU A 442 -13.80 3.12 23.66
C GLU A 442 -13.04 2.75 22.37
N ASN A 443 -12.02 3.55 22.03
CA ASN A 443 -11.19 3.41 20.83
C ASN A 443 -11.93 3.51 19.48
N MET A 444 -13.23 3.79 19.47
CA MET A 444 -14.03 3.92 18.26
C MET A 444 -14.66 5.30 18.15
N PHE A 445 -14.42 5.94 17.02
CA PHE A 445 -15.03 7.22 16.67
C PHE A 445 -15.79 7.08 15.35
N VAL A 446 -16.96 7.68 15.27
CA VAL A 446 -17.79 7.72 14.06
C VAL A 446 -17.76 9.11 13.45
N GLU A 447 -17.74 9.19 12.14
CA GLU A 447 -17.79 10.47 11.42
C GLU A 447 -19.06 11.24 11.79
N LYS A 448 -18.92 12.53 12.17
CA LYS A 448 -20.03 13.36 12.68
C LYS A 448 -21.16 13.51 11.70
N ASN A 449 -20.84 13.73 10.43
CA ASN A 449 -21.82 13.93 9.36
C ASN A 449 -21.75 12.85 8.29
N GLY A 450 -21.37 11.64 8.67
CA GLY A 450 -21.20 10.52 7.75
C GLY A 450 -21.25 9.18 8.45
N SER A 451 -20.78 8.15 7.78
CA SER A 451 -20.79 6.77 8.26
C SER A 451 -19.40 6.17 8.45
N ASP A 452 -18.33 6.91 8.11
CA ASP A 452 -16.98 6.41 8.28
C ASP A 452 -16.64 6.20 9.76
N ARG A 453 -15.78 5.28 10.04
CA ARG A 453 -15.33 4.92 11.39
C ARG A 453 -13.83 4.92 11.49
N LEU A 454 -13.34 5.49 12.58
CA LEU A 454 -11.94 5.54 12.98
C LEU A 454 -11.77 4.65 14.20
N PHE A 455 -10.99 3.60 14.10
CA PHE A 455 -10.78 2.64 15.18
C PHE A 455 -9.31 2.56 15.57
N TYR A 456 -9.02 2.80 16.85
CA TYR A 456 -7.71 2.65 17.45
C TYR A 456 -7.53 1.28 18.08
N TYR A 457 -6.33 0.72 17.95
CA TYR A 457 -5.97 -0.54 18.58
C TYR A 457 -4.48 -0.58 18.91
N LYS A 458 -4.11 -1.44 19.86
CA LYS A 458 -2.71 -1.67 20.19
C LYS A 458 -2.17 -2.85 19.41
N THR A 459 -1.01 -2.69 18.82
CA THR A 459 -0.26 -3.79 18.19
C THR A 459 0.28 -4.76 19.25
N ALA A 460 0.79 -5.91 18.84
CA ALA A 460 1.47 -6.84 19.74
C ALA A 460 2.70 -6.22 20.45
N LYS A 461 3.27 -5.16 19.89
CA LYS A 461 4.37 -4.40 20.48
C LYS A 461 3.91 -3.31 21.45
N GLY A 462 2.59 -3.09 21.57
CA GLY A 462 1.99 -2.06 22.42
C GLY A 462 1.85 -0.69 21.75
N ASP A 463 2.28 -0.54 20.49
CA ASP A 463 2.14 0.71 19.74
C ASP A 463 0.66 0.96 19.39
N LEU A 464 0.21 2.22 19.51
CA LEU A 464 -1.15 2.60 19.16
C LEU A 464 -1.23 2.89 17.65
N HIS A 465 -2.02 2.09 16.95
CA HIS A 465 -2.37 2.26 15.55
C HIS A 465 -3.84 2.62 15.41
N PHE A 466 -4.22 3.12 14.23
CA PHE A 466 -5.63 3.22 13.86
C PHE A 466 -5.88 2.73 12.42
N THR A 467 -7.15 2.48 12.13
CA THR A 467 -7.64 2.19 10.78
C THR A 467 -8.95 2.93 10.53
N LEU A 468 -9.27 3.18 9.25
CA LEU A 468 -10.51 3.80 8.78
C LEU A 468 -11.36 2.78 8.03
N SER A 469 -12.69 2.84 8.19
CA SER A 469 -13.60 2.03 7.37
C SER A 469 -13.48 2.35 5.88
N SER A 470 -13.29 3.61 5.53
CA SER A 470 -13.12 4.05 4.14
C SER A 470 -11.83 3.54 3.48
N TYR A 471 -10.85 3.07 4.26
CA TYR A 471 -9.57 2.60 3.74
C TYR A 471 -9.03 1.38 4.49
N PRO A 472 -9.68 0.20 4.38
CA PRO A 472 -9.32 -0.99 5.15
C PRO A 472 -7.95 -1.59 4.75
N MET A 473 -7.37 -1.15 3.62
CA MET A 473 -6.10 -1.66 3.07
C MET A 473 -4.86 -1.22 3.85
N SER A 474 -4.99 -0.32 4.82
CA SER A 474 -3.87 0.21 5.58
C SER A 474 -4.28 0.55 7.00
N SER A 475 -3.34 0.32 7.91
CA SER A 475 -3.37 0.92 9.22
C SER A 475 -2.46 2.14 9.24
N TYR A 476 -2.56 2.93 10.29
CA TYR A 476 -1.76 4.13 10.49
C TYR A 476 -1.04 4.07 11.83
N GLU A 477 0.24 4.35 11.83
CA GLU A 477 1.08 4.44 13.03
C GLU A 477 1.43 5.90 13.33
N ARG A 478 1.68 6.20 14.60
CA ARG A 478 2.14 7.54 15.00
C ARG A 478 3.50 7.82 14.36
N GLN A 479 3.61 8.97 13.70
CA GLN A 479 4.87 9.38 13.10
C GLN A 479 5.91 9.62 14.20
N THR A 480 7.03 8.92 14.10
CA THR A 480 8.22 9.14 14.93
C THR A 480 9.34 9.64 14.04
N SER A 481 9.98 10.74 14.43
CA SER A 481 11.12 11.26 13.66
C SER A 481 12.30 10.29 13.71
N ALA A 482 12.83 9.93 12.53
CA ALA A 482 14.07 9.19 12.42
C ALA A 482 15.32 10.10 12.44
N ILE A 483 15.15 11.43 12.49
CA ILE A 483 16.27 12.39 12.41
C ILE A 483 17.32 12.16 13.50
N PRO A 484 16.98 11.95 14.79
CA PRO A 484 18.00 11.70 15.81
C PRO A 484 18.80 10.43 15.56
N ALA A 485 18.13 9.38 15.08
CA ALA A 485 18.79 8.13 14.74
C ALA A 485 19.70 8.28 13.51
N LEU A 486 19.24 8.94 12.46
CA LEU A 486 20.04 9.25 11.28
C LEU A 486 21.26 10.10 11.64
N ALA A 487 21.09 11.14 12.47
CA ALA A 487 22.18 11.99 12.94
C ALA A 487 23.23 11.18 13.72
N SER A 488 22.81 10.26 14.59
CA SER A 488 23.73 9.39 15.33
C SER A 488 24.50 8.44 14.40
N GLY A 489 23.84 7.88 13.38
CA GLY A 489 24.48 7.04 12.36
C GLY A 489 25.52 7.82 11.55
N ILE A 490 25.17 9.01 11.09
CA ILE A 490 26.11 9.91 10.38
C ILE A 490 27.31 10.23 11.29
N ALA A 491 27.08 10.55 12.57
CA ALA A 491 28.16 10.82 13.51
C ALA A 491 29.11 9.62 13.67
N LEU A 492 28.58 8.40 13.79
CA LEU A 492 29.42 7.18 13.86
C LEU A 492 30.27 7.02 12.60
N VAL A 493 29.68 7.22 11.43
CA VAL A 493 30.39 7.14 10.13
C VAL A 493 31.48 8.21 10.05
N LEU A 494 31.20 9.45 10.40
CA LEU A 494 32.19 10.54 10.40
C LEU A 494 33.35 10.25 11.35
N ILE A 495 33.09 9.68 12.53
CA ILE A 495 34.14 9.25 13.46
C ILE A 495 35.02 8.18 12.83
N ILE A 496 34.46 7.21 12.14
CA ILE A 496 35.22 6.16 11.44
C ILE A 496 36.09 6.76 10.34
N ILE A 497 35.54 7.66 9.51
CA ILE A 497 36.29 8.34 8.44
C ILE A 497 37.43 9.16 9.03
N LEU A 498 37.15 9.99 10.04
CA LEU A 498 38.16 10.83 10.68
C LEU A 498 39.26 10.00 11.34
N SER A 499 38.89 8.92 12.03
CA SER A 499 39.86 8.02 12.63
C SER A 499 40.77 7.34 11.57
N THR A 500 40.19 7.00 10.43
CA THR A 500 40.94 6.44 9.29
C THR A 500 42.00 7.40 8.77
N ILE A 501 41.61 8.66 8.57
CA ILE A 501 42.52 9.72 8.15
C ILE A 501 43.66 9.88 9.18
N ILE A 502 43.33 9.97 10.46
CA ILE A 502 44.33 10.08 11.55
C ILE A 502 45.29 8.89 11.57
N LEU A 503 44.76 7.66 11.39
CA LEU A 503 45.58 6.46 11.35
C LEU A 503 46.51 6.41 10.14
N ILE A 504 46.07 6.87 8.98
CA ILE A 504 46.88 6.97 7.74
C ILE A 504 47.97 8.02 7.95
N ILE A 505 47.64 9.22 8.40
CA ILE A 505 48.63 10.28 8.68
C ILE A 505 49.67 9.80 9.69
N SER A 506 49.23 9.18 10.78
CA SER A 506 50.13 8.59 11.79
C SER A 506 51.02 7.49 11.21
N ALA A 507 50.53 6.72 10.24
CA ALA A 507 51.34 5.73 9.55
C ALA A 507 52.42 6.38 8.66
N LEU A 508 52.06 7.41 7.90
CA LEU A 508 52.98 8.17 7.04
C LEU A 508 54.06 8.87 7.86
N ILE A 509 53.70 9.58 8.92
CA ILE A 509 54.70 10.21 9.83
C ILE A 509 55.62 9.17 10.43
N GLY A 510 55.12 7.98 10.83
CA GLY A 510 55.90 6.90 11.39
C GLY A 510 56.86 6.21 10.39
N MET A 511 56.67 6.40 9.08
CA MET A 511 57.62 5.94 8.04
C MET A 511 58.85 6.83 7.95
N PHE A 512 58.70 8.13 8.23
CA PHE A 512 59.79 9.13 8.18
C PHE A 512 60.58 9.19 9.51
N LYS A 513 59.99 8.75 10.61
CA LYS A 513 60.68 8.65 11.89
C LYS A 513 61.22 7.22 12.08
N LYS A 514 62.55 7.06 12.13
CA LYS A 514 63.29 5.76 12.28
C LYS A 514 63.04 5.03 13.63
N ASP A 515 61.98 5.33 14.36
CA ASP A 515 61.64 4.63 15.61
C ASP A 515 61.01 3.26 15.35
N ALA A 516 61.85 2.27 15.24
CA ALA A 516 61.52 0.91 14.85
C ALA A 516 60.70 0.09 15.88
N LYS A 517 60.40 0.63 17.07
CA LYS A 517 59.70 -0.10 18.17
C LYS A 517 58.43 0.61 18.66
N SER A 518 57.53 1.03 17.75
CA SER A 518 56.22 1.56 18.20
C SER A 518 55.32 0.40 18.64
N THR A 519 55.09 0.28 19.92
CA THR A 519 54.15 -0.66 20.55
C THR A 519 52.70 -0.51 20.08
N THR A 520 52.41 0.56 19.36
CA THR A 520 51.06 0.86 18.80
C THR A 520 50.88 0.40 17.34
N LYS A 521 51.96 -0.06 16.66
CA LYS A 521 51.88 -0.53 15.26
C LYS A 521 50.82 -1.62 15.05
N PRO A 522 50.72 -2.67 15.89
CA PRO A 522 49.71 -3.73 15.66
C PRO A 522 48.28 -3.22 15.79
N ILE A 523 47.93 -2.49 16.88
CA ILE A 523 46.57 -1.96 17.08
C ILE A 523 46.17 -1.01 15.97
N ARG A 524 47.10 -0.16 15.49
CA ARG A 524 46.88 0.73 14.37
C ARG A 524 46.55 -0.01 13.07
N ARG A 525 47.26 -1.12 12.79
CA ARG A 525 47.02 -1.94 11.58
C ARG A 525 45.62 -2.58 11.65
N VAL A 526 45.28 -3.19 12.77
CA VAL A 526 43.98 -3.85 12.93
C VAL A 526 42.85 -2.82 12.84
N ALA A 527 42.95 -1.65 13.50
CA ALA A 527 41.96 -0.59 13.43
C ALA A 527 41.82 -0.04 11.99
N LEU A 528 42.91 0.12 11.27
CA LEU A 528 42.85 0.60 9.88
C LEU A 528 42.15 -0.40 8.96
N ILE A 529 42.40 -1.69 9.11
CA ILE A 529 41.71 -2.76 8.34
C ILE A 529 40.22 -2.73 8.67
N ALA A 530 39.85 -2.66 9.95
CA ALA A 530 38.45 -2.58 10.37
C ALA A 530 37.73 -1.35 9.79
N ASN A 531 38.40 -0.19 9.79
CA ASN A 531 37.85 1.04 9.20
C ASN A 531 37.63 0.93 7.69
N ILE A 532 38.60 0.36 6.97
CA ILE A 532 38.49 0.13 5.52
C ILE A 532 37.30 -0.79 5.23
N LEU A 533 37.11 -1.85 6.02
CA LEU A 533 35.96 -2.73 5.87
C LEU A 533 34.64 -1.98 6.06
N TYR A 534 34.52 -1.11 7.07
CA TYR A 534 33.33 -0.28 7.24
C TYR A 534 33.13 0.71 6.09
N ILE A 535 34.20 1.35 5.61
CA ILE A 535 34.13 2.27 4.47
C ILE A 535 33.66 1.54 3.21
N VAL A 536 34.04 0.27 3.02
CA VAL A 536 33.54 -0.57 1.91
C VAL A 536 32.10 -1.03 2.14
N THR A 537 31.74 -1.35 3.38
CA THR A 537 30.37 -1.77 3.74
C THR A 537 29.32 -0.71 3.38
N LEU A 538 29.62 0.56 3.66
CA LEU A 538 28.66 1.65 3.48
C LEU A 538 28.19 1.81 2.02
N PRO A 539 29.07 1.98 1.02
CA PRO A 539 28.64 2.02 -0.37
C PRO A 539 27.88 0.77 -0.79
N LEU A 540 28.34 -0.43 -0.37
CA LEU A 540 27.65 -1.68 -0.68
C LEU A 540 26.25 -1.76 -0.07
N ALA A 541 26.04 -1.20 1.10
CA ALA A 541 24.72 -1.07 1.70
C ALA A 541 23.85 -0.02 0.98
N PHE A 542 24.48 1.01 0.36
CA PHE A 542 23.81 2.10 -0.33
C PHE A 542 23.63 1.87 -1.85
N THR A 543 24.48 1.10 -2.53
CA THR A 543 24.28 0.76 -3.96
C THR A 543 22.94 0.07 -4.20
N TYR A 544 22.35 -0.40 -3.14
CA TYR A 544 21.06 -1.07 -3.11
C TYR A 544 19.84 -0.14 -3.04
N TRP A 545 20.04 1.17 -3.01
CA TRP A 545 18.94 2.12 -3.02
C TRP A 545 18.01 1.98 -4.24
N ASN A 546 18.57 1.57 -5.39
CA ASN A 546 17.81 1.37 -6.62
C ASN A 546 17.28 -0.07 -6.78
N ASP A 547 17.82 -1.05 -6.03
CA ASP A 547 17.46 -2.47 -6.08
C ASP A 547 16.72 -2.89 -4.79
N LEU A 548 15.91 -2.04 -4.23
CA LEU A 548 15.08 -2.30 -3.02
C LEU A 548 14.12 -3.50 -3.17
N PHE A 549 14.18 -4.22 -4.28
CA PHE A 549 13.15 -5.03 -4.86
C PHE A 549 13.61 -6.44 -5.22
N GLY A 550 14.20 -7.19 -4.32
CA GLY A 550 14.58 -8.57 -4.62
C GLY A 550 15.25 -9.33 -3.48
N ALA A 551 15.49 -10.63 -3.67
CA ALA A 551 16.28 -11.43 -2.74
C ALA A 551 17.62 -10.75 -2.46
N ALA A 552 18.08 -10.74 -1.20
CA ALA A 552 19.29 -10.05 -0.76
C ALA A 552 20.43 -10.28 -1.77
N PRO A 553 20.80 -9.27 -2.57
CA PRO A 553 21.78 -9.48 -3.64
C PRO A 553 23.14 -9.70 -3.07
N THR A 554 24.03 -10.23 -3.91
CA THR A 554 25.42 -10.48 -3.56
C THR A 554 26.11 -9.28 -2.87
N PRO A 555 25.94 -8.00 -3.31
CA PRO A 555 26.53 -6.86 -2.61
C PRO A 555 26.07 -6.72 -1.16
N TRP A 556 24.83 -7.02 -0.86
CA TRP A 556 24.28 -6.96 0.51
C TRP A 556 24.84 -8.04 1.42
N LYS A 557 25.01 -9.27 0.89
CA LYS A 557 25.68 -10.36 1.61
C LYS A 557 27.13 -9.98 1.91
N ILE A 558 27.82 -9.37 0.94
CA ILE A 558 29.19 -8.87 1.13
C ILE A 558 29.19 -7.75 2.19
N ALA A 559 28.25 -6.82 2.17
CA ALA A 559 28.13 -5.76 3.18
C ALA A 559 27.94 -6.33 4.59
N LEU A 560 27.11 -7.36 4.76
CA LEU A 560 26.91 -8.04 6.03
C LEU A 560 28.22 -8.69 6.54
N TYR A 561 28.89 -9.46 5.69
CA TYR A 561 30.14 -10.12 6.07
C TYR A 561 31.25 -9.11 6.39
N THR A 562 31.39 -8.06 5.59
CA THR A 562 32.40 -7.01 5.86
C THR A 562 32.11 -6.26 7.15
N ALA A 563 30.83 -5.96 7.46
CA ALA A 563 30.42 -5.36 8.74
C ALA A 563 30.72 -6.29 9.92
N ALA A 564 30.40 -7.58 9.81
CA ALA A 564 30.67 -8.56 10.85
C ALA A 564 32.17 -8.73 11.12
N ILE A 565 32.97 -8.83 10.07
CA ILE A 565 34.45 -8.93 10.21
C ILE A 565 35.00 -7.64 10.85
N ALA A 566 34.55 -6.46 10.40
CA ALA A 566 34.96 -5.18 11.00
C ALA A 566 34.63 -5.10 12.48
N PHE A 567 33.45 -5.59 12.88
CA PHE A 567 33.02 -5.64 14.29
C PHE A 567 33.94 -6.53 15.12
N VAL A 568 34.27 -7.74 14.65
CA VAL A 568 35.19 -8.65 15.32
C VAL A 568 36.58 -8.00 15.45
N LEU A 569 37.08 -7.36 14.40
CA LEU A 569 38.35 -6.65 14.46
C LEU A 569 38.32 -5.51 15.50
N TYR A 570 37.19 -4.81 15.68
CA TYR A 570 37.08 -3.81 16.72
C TYR A 570 37.03 -4.39 18.15
N ILE A 571 36.49 -5.59 18.33
CA ILE A 571 36.65 -6.33 19.59
C ILE A 571 38.13 -6.57 19.87
N ILE A 572 38.92 -7.02 18.86
CA ILE A 572 40.36 -7.22 18.98
C ILE A 572 41.07 -5.89 19.31
N VAL A 573 40.69 -4.78 18.62
CA VAL A 573 41.22 -3.45 18.92
C VAL A 573 40.94 -3.06 20.37
N ALA A 574 39.74 -3.32 20.89
CA ALA A 574 39.36 -3.05 22.29
C ALA A 574 40.21 -3.85 23.27
N LEU A 575 40.43 -5.14 23.03
CA LEU A 575 41.30 -5.99 23.87
C LEU A 575 42.77 -5.52 23.85
N MET A 576 43.28 -5.19 22.65
CA MET A 576 44.63 -4.63 22.50
C MET A 576 44.77 -3.28 23.21
N TRP A 577 43.71 -2.43 23.17
CA TRP A 577 43.69 -1.16 23.85
C TRP A 577 43.74 -1.31 25.39
N VAL A 578 42.96 -2.26 25.96
CA VAL A 578 43.05 -2.60 27.40
C VAL A 578 44.46 -2.99 27.80
N SER A 579 45.14 -3.77 26.96
CA SER A 579 46.56 -4.11 27.15
C SER A 579 47.48 -2.88 27.09
N LEU A 580 47.15 -1.92 26.19
CA LEU A 580 47.93 -0.69 25.99
C LEU A 580 47.82 0.27 27.18
N ILE A 581 46.64 0.37 27.82
CA ILE A 581 46.39 1.23 29.01
C ILE A 581 47.36 0.87 30.14
N LYS A 582 47.64 -0.41 30.35
CA LYS A 582 48.53 -0.91 31.42
C LYS A 582 50.01 -0.57 31.19
N ARG A 583 50.39 -0.14 29.98
CA ARG A 583 51.79 0.16 29.64
C ARG A 583 52.13 1.61 29.99
N LYS A 584 53.07 1.81 30.97
CA LYS A 584 53.55 3.12 31.39
C LYS A 584 54.31 3.89 30.31
N SER A 585 54.90 3.19 29.32
CA SER A 585 55.72 3.76 28.25
C SER A 585 54.92 4.44 27.14
N VAL A 586 53.58 4.37 27.13
CA VAL A 586 52.72 4.94 26.08
C VAL A 586 52.05 6.21 26.61
N ASN A 587 52.18 7.32 25.86
CA ASN A 587 51.61 8.60 26.17
C ASN A 587 50.08 8.52 26.34
N GLY A 588 49.53 9.24 27.35
CA GLY A 588 48.09 9.27 27.66
C GLY A 588 47.22 9.71 26.47
N TRP A 589 47.68 10.68 25.72
CA TRP A 589 46.97 11.15 24.51
C TRP A 589 46.82 10.07 23.42
N VAL A 590 47.87 9.24 23.26
CA VAL A 590 47.81 8.10 22.32
C VAL A 590 46.82 7.04 22.78
N LYS A 591 46.75 6.78 24.09
CA LYS A 591 45.76 5.87 24.69
C LYS A 591 44.35 6.40 24.48
N PHE A 592 44.15 7.67 24.75
CA PHE A 592 42.85 8.34 24.59
C PHE A 592 42.36 8.34 23.11
N GLY A 593 43.28 8.55 22.14
CA GLY A 593 42.97 8.60 20.71
C GLY A 593 42.36 7.32 20.12
N TYR A 594 42.46 6.16 20.81
CA TYR A 594 41.81 4.92 20.39
C TYR A 594 40.42 4.69 21.03
N ILE A 595 40.01 5.45 22.06
CA ILE A 595 38.75 5.22 22.77
C ILE A 595 37.57 5.48 21.84
N ILE A 596 37.48 6.68 21.28
CA ILE A 596 36.32 7.13 20.48
C ILE A 596 36.16 6.27 19.23
N PRO A 597 37.21 6.02 18.39
CA PRO A 597 37.09 5.13 17.25
C PRO A 597 36.68 3.70 17.63
N THR A 598 37.17 3.18 18.75
CA THR A 598 36.82 1.84 19.21
C THR A 598 35.35 1.76 19.59
N ILE A 599 34.84 2.72 20.35
CA ILE A 599 33.41 2.79 20.71
C ILE A 599 32.55 2.93 19.45
N ALA A 600 32.91 3.84 18.53
CA ALA A 600 32.17 4.03 17.29
C ALA A 600 32.15 2.76 16.43
N GLY A 601 33.28 2.07 16.31
CA GLY A 601 33.39 0.81 15.57
C GLY A 601 32.59 -0.34 16.19
N LEU A 602 32.52 -0.42 17.51
CA LEU A 602 31.70 -1.41 18.21
C LEU A 602 30.19 -1.08 18.16
N LEU A 603 29.82 0.17 17.99
CA LEU A 603 28.41 0.59 17.91
C LEU A 603 27.87 0.54 16.48
N LEU A 604 28.70 0.71 15.45
CA LEU A 604 28.23 0.86 14.08
C LEU A 604 27.53 -0.39 13.54
N THR A 605 28.07 -1.59 13.75
CA THR A 605 27.41 -2.84 13.29
C THR A 605 26.08 -3.08 14.02
N PRO A 606 25.98 -3.03 15.37
CA PRO A 606 24.69 -3.11 16.06
C PRO A 606 23.69 -2.04 15.60
N TYR A 607 24.16 -0.82 15.35
CA TYR A 607 23.36 0.25 14.79
C TYR A 607 22.80 -0.14 13.41
N MET A 608 23.65 -0.63 12.50
CA MET A 608 23.23 -1.04 11.15
C MET A 608 22.24 -2.22 11.20
N ILE A 609 22.43 -3.18 12.12
CA ILE A 609 21.52 -4.30 12.34
C ILE A 609 20.18 -3.80 12.92
N TYR A 610 20.23 -2.96 13.93
CA TYR A 610 19.01 -2.40 14.56
C TYR A 610 18.11 -1.67 13.56
N TRP A 611 18.72 -0.90 12.65
CA TRP A 611 18.01 -0.18 11.61
C TRP A 611 17.79 -1.00 10.33
N ASN A 612 18.10 -2.30 10.36
CA ASN A 612 17.98 -3.21 9.21
C ASN A 612 18.77 -2.75 7.97
N LEU A 613 19.81 -1.97 8.14
CA LEU A 613 20.69 -1.57 7.04
C LEU A 613 21.54 -2.73 6.55
N VAL A 614 21.86 -3.68 7.43
CA VAL A 614 22.51 -4.97 7.13
C VAL A 614 21.98 -6.03 8.10
N GLY A 615 21.73 -7.24 7.65
CA GLY A 615 21.71 -8.43 8.51
C GLY A 615 20.37 -9.09 8.78
N LYS A 616 19.28 -8.40 9.12
CA LYS A 616 18.05 -9.10 9.55
C LYS A 616 17.32 -9.78 8.39
N PHE A 617 17.30 -9.16 7.23
CA PHE A 617 16.70 -9.72 6.02
C PHE A 617 17.45 -10.97 5.52
N VAL A 618 18.80 -10.97 5.60
CA VAL A 618 19.62 -12.12 5.19
C VAL A 618 19.40 -13.32 6.10
N LEU A 619 19.17 -13.10 7.40
CA LEU A 619 18.94 -14.18 8.38
C LEU A 619 17.53 -14.80 8.25
N SER A 620 16.55 -14.08 7.69
CA SER A 620 15.21 -14.63 7.47
C SER A 620 15.06 -15.40 6.15
N VAL A 621 16.03 -15.26 5.24
CA VAL A 621 16.05 -15.92 3.91
C VAL A 621 17.07 -17.08 3.86
N MET A 622 17.95 -17.22 4.90
CA MET A 622 18.81 -18.40 5.13
C MET A 622 18.08 -19.45 5.97
#